data_6e3c9031b7c8dc8e76f1eab1b4b22e19
#
_entry.id   6e3c9031b7c8dc8e76f1eab1b4b22e19
#
_cell.length_a   1.000
_cell.length_b   1.000
_cell.length_c   1.000
_cell.angle_alpha   90.00
_cell.angle_beta   90.00
_cell.angle_gamma   90.00
#
_symmetry.space_group_name_H-M   'P 1'
#
loop_
_entity.id
_entity.type
_entity.pdbx_description
1 polymer ?
#
loop_
_entity_poly.entity_id
_entity_poly.type
_entity_poly.pdbx_seq_one_letter_code
_entity_poly.pdbx_strand_id
1 'polypeptide(L)'
;MKEHNYLLLGLSLFFFNICFVSCRNQKAESVVQSDSVGEEESMNSNVLEIIRSQEYVYGGVRMAIDTSFSVLDTKAFPFNDSLSVVTGVQDEIGPTYSFIVNTETKQAILLPSNRGCLGFTSEEGLPICLSFRHYANGDPGRFSVVTVYDERGKLVKEMSLEGYEEEIK
;
A
#
# COMPACT_ATOMS: atom_id res chain seq x y z
N MET A 1 -31.09 -18.72 58.45
CA MET A 1 -32.27 -17.97 57.99
C MET A 1 -31.89 -17.32 56.69
N LYS A 2 -32.37 -17.96 55.61
CA LYS A 2 -33.33 -17.42 54.66
C LYS A 2 -32.71 -16.31 53.79
N GLU A 3 -32.76 -16.26 52.48
CA GLU A 3 -33.67 -16.90 51.53
C GLU A 3 -33.02 -16.91 50.14
N HIS A 4 -33.38 -17.91 49.38
CA HIS A 4 -33.17 -18.04 47.94
C HIS A 4 -33.95 -16.97 47.18
N ASN A 5 -33.32 -16.42 46.11
CA ASN A 5 -34.11 -15.92 45.00
C ASN A 5 -33.40 -16.31 43.71
N TYR A 6 -33.90 -17.39 43.15
CA TYR A 6 -33.77 -17.73 41.73
C TYR A 6 -34.72 -16.82 40.96
N LEU A 7 -34.20 -16.04 40.04
CA LEU A 7 -35.10 -15.46 39.05
C LEU A 7 -34.49 -15.60 37.65
N LEU A 8 -35.11 -16.54 36.98
CA LEU A 8 -35.46 -16.59 35.58
C LEU A 8 -34.35 -16.34 34.53
N LEU A 9 -33.92 -17.48 34.00
CA LEU A 9 -33.47 -17.64 32.61
C LEU A 9 -34.49 -17.01 31.65
N GLY A 10 -34.15 -15.91 31.05
CA GLY A 10 -34.77 -15.40 29.83
C GLY A 10 -34.12 -16.01 28.60
N LEU A 11 -34.68 -17.13 28.15
CA LEU A 11 -34.34 -17.78 26.91
C LEU A 11 -34.86 -16.92 25.75
N SER A 12 -34.03 -16.02 25.22
CA SER A 12 -34.35 -15.30 23.99
C SER A 12 -33.82 -16.09 22.81
N LEU A 13 -34.67 -16.97 22.31
CA LEU A 13 -34.53 -17.60 21.00
C LEU A 13 -34.72 -16.52 19.92
N PHE A 14 -33.65 -15.92 19.48
CA PHE A 14 -33.67 -15.16 18.25
C PHE A 14 -33.68 -16.15 17.07
N PHE A 15 -34.86 -16.29 16.53
CA PHE A 15 -35.12 -16.95 15.26
C PHE A 15 -34.33 -16.26 14.17
N PHE A 16 -33.29 -16.91 13.68
CA PHE A 16 -32.68 -16.58 12.41
C PHE A 16 -33.68 -16.91 11.30
N ASN A 17 -34.46 -15.93 10.89
CA ASN A 17 -35.22 -16.02 9.65
C ASN A 17 -34.22 -15.94 8.48
N ILE A 18 -33.82 -17.12 8.03
CA ILE A 18 -33.13 -17.26 6.74
C ILE A 18 -34.21 -17.10 5.67
N CYS A 19 -34.37 -15.88 5.19
CA CYS A 19 -35.12 -15.64 3.96
C CYS A 19 -34.32 -16.23 2.77
N PHE A 20 -34.65 -17.45 2.39
CA PHE A 20 -34.35 -17.94 1.07
C PHE A 20 -35.16 -17.16 0.04
N VAL A 21 -34.59 -16.06 -0.45
CA VAL A 21 -35.10 -15.42 -1.65
C VAL A 21 -34.68 -16.27 -2.82
N SER A 22 -35.62 -17.03 -3.32
CA SER A 22 -35.55 -17.72 -4.59
C SER A 22 -35.31 -16.69 -5.69
N CYS A 23 -34.08 -16.56 -6.17
CA CYS A 23 -33.77 -15.77 -7.34
C CYS A 23 -34.31 -16.48 -8.58
N ARG A 24 -35.50 -16.03 -8.97
CA ARG A 24 -36.12 -16.29 -10.25
C ARG A 24 -35.28 -15.60 -11.33
N ASN A 25 -34.87 -16.38 -12.35
CA ASN A 25 -34.19 -15.93 -13.53
C ASN A 25 -34.73 -14.59 -14.07
N GLN A 26 -34.01 -13.53 -13.85
CA GLN A 26 -34.08 -12.36 -14.73
C GLN A 26 -32.86 -12.41 -15.63
N LYS A 27 -33.13 -12.46 -16.93
CA LYS A 27 -32.16 -12.19 -18.00
C LYS A 27 -31.45 -10.87 -17.66
N ALA A 28 -30.25 -10.94 -17.13
CA ALA A 28 -29.40 -9.78 -17.03
C ALA A 28 -28.90 -9.47 -18.45
N GLU A 29 -29.34 -8.35 -18.96
CA GLU A 29 -28.66 -7.66 -20.05
C GLU A 29 -27.22 -7.45 -19.63
N SER A 30 -26.32 -7.93 -20.46
CA SER A 30 -24.88 -7.72 -20.34
C SER A 30 -24.59 -6.22 -20.45
N VAL A 31 -24.50 -5.54 -19.33
CA VAL A 31 -23.82 -4.24 -19.27
C VAL A 31 -22.34 -4.54 -19.48
N VAL A 32 -21.86 -4.09 -20.61
CA VAL A 32 -20.47 -4.14 -21.03
C VAL A 32 -19.61 -3.41 -20.01
N GLN A 33 -18.90 -4.17 -19.21
CA GLN A 33 -17.89 -3.71 -18.29
C GLN A 33 -16.53 -4.04 -18.92
N SER A 34 -16.15 -3.33 -19.98
CA SER A 34 -14.95 -3.63 -20.78
C SER A 34 -13.92 -2.51 -20.87
N ASP A 35 -14.13 -1.35 -20.24
CA ASP A 35 -13.23 -0.21 -20.46
C ASP A 35 -12.18 0.04 -19.36
N SER A 36 -12.32 -0.56 -18.16
CA SER A 36 -11.37 -0.30 -17.08
C SER A 36 -10.09 -1.17 -17.09
N VAL A 37 -10.14 -2.36 -17.65
CA VAL A 37 -9.00 -3.29 -17.67
C VAL A 37 -7.89 -2.83 -18.62
N GLY A 38 -8.25 -2.20 -19.72
CA GLY A 38 -7.27 -1.72 -20.71
C GLY A 38 -6.48 -0.48 -20.27
N GLU A 39 -7.06 0.37 -19.44
CA GLU A 39 -6.40 1.59 -18.94
C GLU A 39 -5.38 1.27 -17.83
N GLU A 40 -5.68 0.34 -16.92
CA GLU A 40 -4.74 -0.10 -15.89
C GLU A 40 -3.52 -0.82 -16.47
N GLU A 41 -3.69 -1.69 -17.46
CA GLU A 41 -2.56 -2.36 -18.13
C GLU A 41 -1.68 -1.37 -18.88
N SER A 42 -2.27 -0.37 -19.55
CA SER A 42 -1.54 0.68 -20.26
C SER A 42 -0.78 1.60 -19.32
N MET A 43 -1.37 1.98 -18.19
CA MET A 43 -0.73 2.81 -17.18
C MET A 43 0.45 2.09 -16.52
N ASN A 44 0.28 0.84 -16.15
CA ASN A 44 1.36 0.02 -15.56
C ASN A 44 2.53 -0.19 -16.53
N SER A 45 2.27 -0.35 -17.82
CA SER A 45 3.30 -0.47 -18.86
C SER A 45 4.15 0.80 -18.97
N ASN A 46 3.53 1.98 -19.02
CA ASN A 46 4.21 3.27 -19.11
C ASN A 46 5.08 3.55 -17.85
N VAL A 47 4.54 3.27 -16.67
CA VAL A 47 5.24 3.44 -15.39
C VAL A 47 6.47 2.54 -15.30
N LEU A 48 6.36 1.28 -15.71
CA LEU A 48 7.47 0.33 -15.76
C LEU A 48 8.58 0.78 -16.73
N GLU A 49 8.21 1.32 -17.89
CA GLU A 49 9.17 1.86 -18.84
C GLU A 49 9.97 3.02 -18.24
N ILE A 50 9.29 3.94 -17.56
CA ILE A 50 9.93 5.07 -16.86
C ILE A 50 10.91 4.56 -15.80
N ILE A 51 10.50 3.60 -14.97
CA ILE A 51 11.36 3.04 -13.92
C ILE A 51 12.59 2.36 -14.53
N ARG A 52 12.42 1.56 -15.56
CA ARG A 52 13.51 0.80 -16.19
C ARG A 52 14.48 1.66 -17.02
N SER A 53 14.06 2.85 -17.43
CA SER A 53 14.87 3.75 -18.24
C SER A 53 15.95 4.50 -17.47
N GLN A 54 16.03 4.34 -16.15
CA GLN A 54 16.90 5.12 -15.27
C GLN A 54 17.81 4.24 -14.41
N GLU A 55 18.91 4.83 -13.96
CA GLU A 55 19.80 4.24 -12.96
C GLU A 55 19.53 4.87 -11.59
N TYR A 56 19.64 4.07 -10.55
CA TYR A 56 19.38 4.48 -9.17
C TYR A 56 20.58 4.25 -8.29
N VAL A 57 20.58 4.89 -7.11
CA VAL A 57 21.55 4.61 -6.05
C VAL A 57 20.79 4.15 -4.81
N TYR A 58 21.03 2.93 -4.38
CA TYR A 58 20.44 2.36 -3.16
C TYR A 58 21.54 1.83 -2.24
N GLY A 59 21.57 2.33 -0.99
CA GLY A 59 22.61 1.94 -0.05
C GLY A 59 24.05 2.27 -0.52
N GLY A 60 24.22 3.28 -1.38
CA GLY A 60 25.51 3.67 -1.96
C GLY A 60 25.93 2.84 -3.19
N VAL A 61 25.13 1.88 -3.63
CA VAL A 61 25.39 1.04 -4.81
C VAL A 61 24.50 1.51 -5.97
N ARG A 62 25.10 1.61 -7.16
CA ARG A 62 24.34 1.86 -8.39
C ARG A 62 23.59 0.59 -8.78
N MET A 63 22.33 0.76 -9.16
CA MET A 63 21.46 -0.32 -9.61
C MET A 63 20.60 0.15 -10.78
N ALA A 64 20.26 -0.77 -11.65
CA ALA A 64 19.24 -0.61 -12.66
C ALA A 64 18.10 -1.60 -12.37
N ILE A 65 16.90 -1.22 -12.72
CA ILE A 65 15.73 -2.07 -12.65
C ILE A 65 15.57 -2.79 -14.00
N ASP A 66 15.57 -4.09 -13.97
CA ASP A 66 15.50 -4.93 -15.18
C ASP A 66 14.07 -5.47 -15.43
N THR A 67 13.96 -6.40 -16.35
CA THR A 67 12.68 -6.99 -16.76
C THR A 67 12.07 -7.94 -15.72
N SER A 68 12.83 -8.38 -14.71
CA SER A 68 12.32 -9.21 -13.62
C SER A 68 11.52 -8.43 -12.58
N PHE A 69 11.61 -7.09 -12.62
CA PHE A 69 10.87 -6.25 -11.69
C PHE A 69 9.36 -6.36 -11.91
N SER A 70 8.65 -6.73 -10.85
CA SER A 70 7.21 -6.88 -10.81
C SER A 70 6.60 -5.84 -9.87
N VAL A 71 5.57 -5.12 -10.36
CA VAL A 71 4.79 -4.17 -9.56
C VAL A 71 3.88 -4.95 -8.62
N LEU A 72 3.92 -4.60 -7.34
CA LEU A 72 3.05 -5.13 -6.30
C LEU A 72 1.88 -4.18 -6.00
N ASP A 73 2.13 -2.88 -6.06
CA ASP A 73 1.16 -1.86 -5.70
C ASP A 73 1.48 -0.53 -6.39
N THR A 74 0.44 0.22 -6.75
CA THR A 74 0.54 1.57 -7.29
C THR A 74 -0.49 2.46 -6.62
N LYS A 75 -0.04 3.56 -6.01
CA LYS A 75 -0.89 4.55 -5.34
C LYS A 75 -0.70 5.91 -5.99
N ALA A 76 -1.78 6.45 -6.58
CA ALA A 76 -1.77 7.81 -7.10
C ALA A 76 -1.68 8.83 -5.96
N PHE A 77 -0.96 9.93 -6.17
CA PHE A 77 -0.95 11.05 -5.24
C PHE A 77 -2.33 11.72 -5.19
N PRO A 78 -2.85 12.04 -4.00
CA PRO A 78 -4.23 12.55 -3.86
C PRO A 78 -4.45 13.93 -4.48
N PHE A 79 -3.39 14.70 -4.73
CA PHE A 79 -3.47 16.06 -5.25
C PHE A 79 -2.68 16.28 -6.54
N ASN A 80 -2.16 15.21 -7.14
CA ASN A 80 -1.38 15.30 -8.38
C ASN A 80 -1.49 14.03 -9.21
N ASP A 81 -2.33 14.04 -10.23
CA ASP A 81 -2.63 12.90 -11.09
C ASP A 81 -1.44 12.41 -11.92
N SER A 82 -0.39 13.24 -12.08
CA SER A 82 0.83 12.83 -12.79
C SER A 82 1.82 12.08 -11.90
N LEU A 83 1.61 12.08 -10.59
CA LEU A 83 2.47 11.42 -9.61
C LEU A 83 1.84 10.14 -9.05
N SER A 84 2.66 9.12 -8.92
CA SER A 84 2.28 7.89 -8.22
C SER A 84 3.45 7.33 -7.41
N VAL A 85 3.14 6.58 -6.35
CA VAL A 85 4.10 5.72 -5.68
C VAL A 85 3.91 4.31 -6.18
N VAL A 86 4.95 3.76 -6.79
CA VAL A 86 5.00 2.40 -7.31
C VAL A 86 5.87 1.56 -6.40
N THR A 87 5.32 0.49 -5.88
CA THR A 87 6.03 -0.48 -5.05
C THR A 87 6.16 -1.79 -5.81
N GLY A 88 7.34 -2.38 -5.83
CA GLY A 88 7.58 -3.64 -6.51
C GLY A 88 8.79 -4.39 -5.97
N VAL A 89 9.01 -5.57 -6.52
CA VAL A 89 10.15 -6.44 -6.22
C VAL A 89 10.91 -6.74 -7.49
N GLN A 90 12.23 -6.80 -7.38
CA GLN A 90 13.09 -7.34 -8.43
C GLN A 90 13.45 -8.75 -8.02
N ASP A 91 13.11 -9.71 -8.85
CA ASP A 91 13.10 -11.14 -8.56
C ASP A 91 12.05 -11.56 -7.48
N GLU A 92 11.65 -12.82 -7.50
CA GLU A 92 10.56 -13.34 -6.62
C GLU A 92 10.89 -13.24 -5.10
N ILE A 93 12.18 -13.16 -4.74
CA ILE A 93 12.65 -13.19 -3.34
C ILE A 93 13.47 -11.91 -3.01
N GLY A 94 13.48 -10.95 -3.91
CA GLY A 94 14.27 -9.72 -3.79
C GLY A 94 13.73 -8.73 -2.75
N PRO A 95 14.48 -7.66 -2.47
CA PRO A 95 13.97 -6.57 -1.65
C PRO A 95 12.85 -5.83 -2.37
N THR A 96 11.95 -5.28 -1.58
CA THR A 96 10.90 -4.39 -2.08
C THR A 96 11.48 -2.99 -2.32
N TYR A 97 11.18 -2.42 -3.46
CA TYR A 97 11.54 -1.06 -3.82
C TYR A 97 10.29 -0.20 -3.98
N SER A 98 10.39 1.07 -3.62
CA SER A 98 9.33 2.05 -3.84
C SER A 98 9.87 3.23 -4.62
N PHE A 99 9.12 3.66 -5.63
CA PHE A 99 9.48 4.77 -6.51
C PHE A 99 8.37 5.81 -6.49
N ILE A 100 8.75 7.09 -6.44
CA ILE A 100 7.86 8.16 -6.88
C ILE A 100 8.04 8.29 -8.38
N VAL A 101 6.98 8.09 -9.14
CA VAL A 101 7.01 8.17 -10.62
C VAL A 101 6.17 9.35 -11.06
N ASN A 102 6.78 10.20 -11.89
CA ASN A 102 6.09 11.30 -12.57
C ASN A 102 5.93 10.94 -14.05
N THR A 103 4.70 10.73 -14.48
CA THR A 103 4.38 10.32 -15.87
C THR A 103 4.49 11.47 -16.85
N GLU A 104 4.35 12.72 -16.41
CA GLU A 104 4.47 13.91 -17.25
C GLU A 104 5.95 14.20 -17.58
N THR A 105 6.81 14.22 -16.56
CA THR A 105 8.25 14.48 -16.74
C THR A 105 9.05 13.23 -17.09
N LYS A 106 8.43 12.05 -17.06
CA LYS A 106 9.06 10.74 -17.27
C LYS A 106 10.24 10.50 -16.33
N GLN A 107 10.06 10.83 -15.07
CA GLN A 107 11.08 10.66 -14.04
C GLN A 107 10.60 9.70 -12.97
N ALA A 108 11.51 8.91 -12.43
CA ALA A 108 11.28 8.07 -11.27
C ALA A 108 12.38 8.33 -10.22
N ILE A 109 11.98 8.40 -8.96
CA ILE A 109 12.85 8.63 -7.81
C ILE A 109 12.73 7.42 -6.89
N LEU A 110 13.82 6.70 -6.68
CA LEU A 110 13.87 5.58 -5.74
C LEU A 110 13.82 6.11 -4.31
N LEU A 111 12.83 5.65 -3.55
CA LEU A 111 12.72 5.93 -2.12
C LEU A 111 13.59 4.95 -1.32
N PRO A 112 14.23 5.40 -0.24
CA PRO A 112 14.99 4.51 0.65
C PRO A 112 14.05 3.68 1.56
N SER A 113 12.94 3.22 1.02
CA SER A 113 11.97 2.33 1.66
C SER A 113 12.17 0.90 1.14
N ASN A 114 12.11 -0.07 2.03
CA ASN A 114 12.28 -1.49 1.69
C ASN A 114 11.07 -2.37 2.05
N ARG A 115 9.90 -1.77 2.30
CA ARG A 115 8.66 -2.48 2.65
C ARG A 115 7.42 -1.93 1.92
N GLY A 116 7.55 -0.82 1.21
CA GLY A 116 6.49 -0.24 0.42
C GLY A 116 5.79 0.97 1.03
N CYS A 117 4.85 1.52 0.27
CA CYS A 117 4.05 2.68 0.64
C CYS A 117 2.77 2.26 1.36
N LEU A 118 2.53 2.82 2.54
CA LEU A 118 1.31 2.58 3.33
C LEU A 118 0.14 3.44 2.83
N GLY A 119 0.43 4.66 2.36
CA GLY A 119 -0.57 5.65 1.95
C GLY A 119 0.03 7.05 1.89
N PHE A 120 -0.80 8.04 2.15
CA PHE A 120 -0.43 9.45 2.09
C PHE A 120 -0.89 10.19 3.35
N THR A 121 -0.19 11.28 3.69
CA THR A 121 -0.64 12.19 4.75
C THR A 121 -1.94 12.87 4.33
N SER A 122 -2.83 13.14 5.30
CA SER A 122 -4.16 13.70 5.04
C SER A 122 -4.14 15.14 4.54
N GLU A 123 -3.18 15.94 4.99
CA GLU A 123 -3.14 17.38 4.69
C GLU A 123 -2.32 17.70 3.44
N GLU A 124 -1.13 17.12 3.32
CA GLU A 124 -0.17 17.46 2.26
C GLU A 124 -0.11 16.38 1.15
N GLY A 125 -0.73 15.21 1.36
CA GLY A 125 -0.69 14.12 0.39
C GLY A 125 0.71 13.53 0.20
N LEU A 126 1.58 13.61 1.22
CA LEU A 126 2.94 13.09 1.14
C LEU A 126 2.97 11.57 1.36
N PRO A 127 3.78 10.81 0.61
CA PRO A 127 3.85 9.36 0.74
C PRO A 127 4.41 8.94 2.09
N ILE A 128 3.72 8.01 2.72
CA ILE A 128 4.06 7.37 3.97
C ILE A 128 4.52 5.96 3.66
N CYS A 129 5.77 5.64 3.97
CA CYS A 129 6.36 4.34 3.67
C CYS A 129 6.80 3.61 4.94
N LEU A 130 6.77 2.29 4.87
CA LEU A 130 7.30 1.42 5.91
C LEU A 130 8.70 0.94 5.51
N SER A 131 9.61 0.90 6.47
CA SER A 131 10.96 0.38 6.28
C SER A 131 11.40 -0.45 7.46
N PHE A 132 12.27 -1.44 7.20
CA PHE A 132 13.07 -2.05 8.24
C PHE A 132 14.41 -1.33 8.35
N ARG A 133 14.82 -1.07 9.58
CA ARG A 133 16.15 -0.55 9.93
C ARG A 133 16.88 -1.58 10.79
N HIS A 134 18.19 -1.54 10.74
CA HIS A 134 19.05 -2.23 11.71
C HIS A 134 19.27 -1.33 12.93
N TYR A 135 19.47 -1.93 14.08
CA TYR A 135 19.85 -1.16 15.26
C TYR A 135 21.19 -0.46 15.05
N ALA A 136 21.29 0.77 15.55
CA ALA A 136 22.47 1.61 15.34
C ALA A 136 23.74 1.09 16.06
N ASN A 137 23.56 0.21 17.05
CA ASN A 137 24.65 -0.42 17.80
C ASN A 137 25.26 -1.66 17.14
N GLY A 138 24.84 -2.00 15.92
CA GLY A 138 25.31 -3.20 15.22
C GLY A 138 24.65 -4.51 15.66
N ASP A 139 23.64 -4.46 16.53
CA ASP A 139 22.81 -5.60 16.84
C ASP A 139 22.17 -6.16 15.58
N PRO A 140 22.13 -7.49 15.34
CA PRO A 140 21.49 -8.09 14.17
C PRO A 140 19.97 -7.93 14.12
N GLY A 141 19.37 -7.36 15.16
CA GLY A 141 17.95 -7.07 15.20
C GLY A 141 17.50 -6.05 14.15
N ARG A 142 16.21 -6.05 13.85
CA ARG A 142 15.55 -5.08 12.98
C ARG A 142 14.38 -4.46 13.73
N PHE A 143 14.10 -3.22 13.42
CA PHE A 143 12.89 -2.54 13.87
C PHE A 143 12.17 -1.87 12.70
N SER A 144 10.86 -1.72 12.83
CA SER A 144 10.05 -1.06 11.83
C SER A 144 10.02 0.44 12.09
N VAL A 145 10.19 1.21 11.04
CA VAL A 145 10.03 2.68 11.06
C VAL A 145 9.09 3.09 9.95
N VAL A 146 8.33 4.15 10.23
CA VAL A 146 7.50 4.85 9.26
C VAL A 146 8.23 6.09 8.81
N THR A 147 8.32 6.28 7.52
CA THR A 147 9.01 7.41 6.88
C THR A 147 8.06 8.17 5.98
N VAL A 148 8.07 9.48 6.06
CA VAL A 148 7.32 10.38 5.17
C VAL A 148 8.32 11.08 4.27
N TYR A 149 8.03 11.10 2.98
CA TYR A 149 8.87 11.73 1.97
C TYR A 149 8.12 12.89 1.30
N ASP A 150 8.84 13.88 0.78
CA ASP A 150 8.28 14.85 -0.15
C ASP A 150 8.19 14.26 -1.59
N GLU A 151 7.60 15.02 -2.51
CA GLU A 151 7.46 14.63 -3.92
C GLU A 151 8.82 14.43 -4.64
N ARG A 152 9.91 14.91 -4.04
CA ARG A 152 11.27 14.76 -4.54
C ARG A 152 12.01 13.59 -3.89
N GLY A 153 11.30 12.77 -3.11
CA GLY A 153 11.88 11.63 -2.41
C GLY A 153 12.78 12.00 -1.23
N LYS A 154 12.75 13.26 -0.77
CA LYS A 154 13.51 13.69 0.42
C LYS A 154 12.74 13.32 1.67
N LEU A 155 13.44 12.75 2.66
CA LEU A 155 12.88 12.41 3.96
C LEU A 155 12.42 13.69 4.69
N VAL A 156 11.14 13.74 5.04
CA VAL A 156 10.51 14.81 5.82
C VAL A 156 10.43 14.44 7.29
N LYS A 157 9.96 13.22 7.60
CA LYS A 157 9.76 12.73 8.96
C LYS A 157 10.08 11.24 9.05
N GLU A 158 10.63 10.81 10.17
CA GLU A 158 10.77 9.40 10.53
C GLU A 158 10.26 9.20 11.95
N MET A 159 9.52 8.13 12.19
CA MET A 159 8.99 7.75 13.49
C MET A 159 8.97 6.23 13.66
N SER A 160 8.82 5.75 14.89
CA SER A 160 8.57 4.34 15.15
C SER A 160 7.18 3.95 14.62
N LEU A 161 7.00 2.65 14.31
CA LEU A 161 5.68 2.14 13.90
C LEU A 161 4.63 2.34 15.02
N GLU A 162 5.01 2.13 16.27
CA GLU A 162 4.15 2.36 17.43
C GLU A 162 3.68 3.81 17.51
N GLY A 163 4.61 4.77 17.34
CA GLY A 163 4.26 6.20 17.32
C GLY A 163 3.33 6.59 16.16
N TYR A 164 3.46 5.92 15.02
CA TYR A 164 2.56 6.11 13.89
C TYR A 164 1.15 5.61 14.18
N GLU A 165 1.02 4.43 14.80
CA GLU A 165 -0.28 3.87 15.16
C GLU A 165 -1.03 4.71 16.21
N GLU A 166 -0.31 5.44 17.05
CA GLU A 166 -0.90 6.40 18.00
C GLU A 166 -1.40 7.68 17.31
N GLU A 167 -0.70 8.15 16.27
CA GLU A 167 -1.10 9.34 15.51
C GLU A 167 -2.35 9.14 14.63
N ILE A 168 -2.68 7.88 14.26
CA ILE A 168 -3.83 7.58 13.38
C ILE A 168 -5.13 7.30 14.16
N LYS A 169 -5.06 7.10 15.46
CA LYS A 169 -6.22 6.88 16.33
C LYS A 169 -6.95 8.18 16.63
#